data_258deff75c49cf8d787703ac33a2f19c
#
_entry.id   258deff75c49cf8d787703ac33a2f19c
#
_cell.length_a   1.000
_cell.length_b   1.000
_cell.length_c   1.000
_cell.angle_alpha   90.00
_cell.angle_beta   90.00
_cell.angle_gamma   90.00
#
_symmetry.space_group_name_H-M   'P 1'
#
loop_
_entity.id
_entity.type
_entity.pdbx_description
1 polymer ?
#
loop_
_entity_poly.entity_id
_entity_poly.type
_entity_poly.pdbx_seq_one_letter_code
_entity_poly.pdbx_strand_id
1 'polypeptide(L)'
;FLGNGEDALGLVFNFAAIEYQYNAHFFADILKRNEEHFSDPYLPTLVFGNHDVPRSIGRVHGSIEKWKVLAMLQFSARGVPVSYYGEEIGMTNGDVAVADAQDPIAQANKLIPKFLAHLLGVFLTRDDCRTPMQWDSSPNHGFSTSKPWNPIGKSPERTVAGQERDEHSLLTFYRKLLAVRKSHAALHSGLAEEIKTTGSILSFDRVYGKEKASVYLNFSSISA
;
A
#
# COMPACT_ATOMS: atom_id res chain seq x y z
N PHE A 1 -5.12 19.42 13.49
CA PHE A 1 -4.92 18.23 14.32
C PHE A 1 -3.47 18.08 14.82
N LEU A 2 -2.48 18.60 14.10
CA LEU A 2 -1.06 18.51 14.48
C LEU A 2 -0.62 19.62 15.46
N GLY A 3 -1.44 20.64 15.66
CA GLY A 3 -1.13 21.75 16.58
C GLY A 3 0.17 22.45 16.27
N ASN A 4 0.90 22.82 17.33
CA ASN A 4 2.24 23.41 17.26
C ASN A 4 3.37 22.37 17.48
N GLY A 5 3.04 21.08 17.53
CA GLY A 5 3.97 19.97 17.75
C GLY A 5 4.14 19.53 19.21
N GLU A 6 3.55 20.25 20.18
CA GLU A 6 3.68 19.94 21.60
C GLU A 6 2.33 19.56 22.26
N ASP A 7 1.22 20.07 21.73
CA ASP A 7 -0.10 20.03 22.37
C ASP A 7 -1.17 19.24 21.58
N ALA A 8 -0.79 18.54 20.51
CA ALA A 8 -1.72 17.82 19.66
C ALA A 8 -1.13 16.48 19.15
N LEU A 9 -1.69 15.93 18.06
CA LEU A 9 -1.25 14.65 17.50
C LEU A 9 0.12 14.79 16.85
N GLY A 10 1.06 13.90 17.16
CA GLY A 10 2.38 13.85 16.51
C GLY A 10 2.33 13.31 15.08
N LEU A 11 1.27 12.57 14.71
CA LEU A 11 1.07 12.01 13.39
C LEU A 11 -0.43 11.85 13.11
N VAL A 12 -0.84 12.09 11.87
CA VAL A 12 -2.21 11.83 11.39
C VAL A 12 -2.18 11.04 10.09
N PHE A 13 -3.18 10.19 9.87
CA PHE A 13 -3.34 9.51 8.59
C PHE A 13 -3.75 10.51 7.49
N ASN A 14 -2.96 10.58 6.44
CA ASN A 14 -3.28 11.29 5.21
C ASN A 14 -3.72 10.28 4.16
N PHE A 15 -4.99 10.30 3.79
CA PHE A 15 -5.59 9.36 2.83
C PHE A 15 -5.55 9.87 1.39
N ALA A 16 -4.79 10.92 1.06
CA ALA A 16 -4.71 11.46 -0.30
C ALA A 16 -4.26 10.43 -1.36
N ALA A 17 -3.49 9.41 -0.94
CA ALA A 17 -3.02 8.33 -1.80
C ALA A 17 -3.89 7.07 -1.76
N ILE A 18 -4.99 7.03 -1.00
CA ILE A 18 -5.77 5.79 -0.85
C ILE A 18 -6.58 5.45 -2.11
N GLU A 19 -7.04 6.45 -2.84
CA GLU A 19 -7.74 6.30 -4.13
C GLU A 19 -6.84 6.69 -5.30
N TYR A 20 -5.64 6.11 -5.35
CA TYR A 20 -4.64 6.49 -6.32
C TYR A 20 -5.01 6.11 -7.76
N GLN A 21 -4.52 6.92 -8.69
CA GLN A 21 -4.36 6.58 -10.10
C GLN A 21 -2.92 6.16 -10.35
N TYR A 22 -2.72 5.05 -11.08
CA TYR A 22 -1.38 4.55 -11.38
C TYR A 22 -0.73 5.40 -12.49
N ASN A 23 -0.30 6.60 -12.17
CA ASN A 23 0.45 7.46 -13.07
C ASN A 23 1.40 8.43 -12.33
N ALA A 24 2.44 8.88 -13.03
CA ALA A 24 3.49 9.72 -12.47
C ALA A 24 2.98 11.09 -12.00
N HIS A 25 2.08 11.73 -12.74
CA HIS A 25 1.58 13.08 -12.42
C HIS A 25 0.74 13.07 -11.15
N PHE A 26 -0.15 12.09 -10.99
CA PHE A 26 -0.96 11.95 -9.78
C PHE A 26 -0.09 11.91 -8.50
N PHE A 27 0.97 11.10 -8.53
CA PHE A 27 1.86 11.00 -7.37
C PHE A 27 2.79 12.20 -7.21
N ALA A 28 3.23 12.83 -8.30
CA ALA A 28 3.98 14.08 -8.21
C ALA A 28 3.18 15.18 -7.49
N ASP A 29 1.88 15.29 -7.80
CA ASP A 29 0.98 16.27 -7.17
C ASP A 29 0.75 15.97 -5.68
N ILE A 30 0.66 14.69 -5.31
CA ILE A 30 0.57 14.29 -3.89
C ILE A 30 1.86 14.67 -3.16
N LEU A 31 3.03 14.32 -3.72
CA LEU A 31 4.31 14.62 -3.08
C LEU A 31 4.52 16.13 -2.91
N LYS A 32 4.23 16.94 -3.94
CA LYS A 32 4.34 18.40 -3.86
C LYS A 32 3.43 18.97 -2.77
N ARG A 33 2.15 18.57 -2.74
CA ARG A 33 1.23 18.98 -1.68
C ARG A 33 1.68 18.56 -0.30
N ASN A 34 2.29 17.40 -0.17
CA ASN A 34 2.84 16.96 1.11
C ASN A 34 3.99 17.88 1.58
N GLU A 35 4.89 18.29 0.67
CA GLU A 35 5.96 19.24 1.04
C GLU A 35 5.39 20.63 1.40
N GLU A 36 4.34 21.08 0.73
CA GLU A 36 3.68 22.36 1.01
C GLU A 36 2.96 22.39 2.37
N HIS A 37 2.30 21.26 2.76
CA HIS A 37 1.41 21.24 3.91
C HIS A 37 2.04 20.62 5.17
N PHE A 38 3.10 19.85 5.03
CA PHE A 38 3.78 19.19 6.14
C PHE A 38 5.23 19.69 6.26
N SER A 39 5.38 20.98 6.57
CA SER A 39 6.71 21.54 6.88
C SER A 39 7.26 20.91 8.17
N ASP A 40 8.60 20.88 8.30
CA ASP A 40 9.27 20.41 9.52
C ASP A 40 8.69 21.08 10.80
N PRO A 41 8.42 20.34 11.89
CA PRO A 41 8.75 18.92 12.14
C PRO A 41 7.68 17.91 11.69
N TYR A 42 6.62 18.32 11.03
CA TYR A 42 5.51 17.45 10.67
C TYR A 42 5.83 16.54 9.49
N LEU A 43 5.33 15.30 9.56
CA LEU A 43 5.51 14.30 8.52
C LEU A 43 4.17 13.86 7.97
N PRO A 44 3.99 13.81 6.64
CA PRO A 44 2.83 13.17 6.04
C PRO A 44 2.89 11.65 6.26
N THR A 45 1.74 10.99 6.27
CA THR A 45 1.68 9.54 6.09
C THR A 45 1.41 9.21 4.62
N LEU A 46 1.95 8.10 4.15
CA LEU A 46 1.67 7.57 2.81
C LEU A 46 0.97 6.22 2.94
N VAL A 47 -0.34 6.22 2.68
CA VAL A 47 -1.25 5.09 2.88
C VAL A 47 -1.86 4.69 1.54
N PHE A 48 -1.56 3.48 1.04
CA PHE A 48 -2.16 2.98 -0.21
C PHE A 48 -3.35 2.06 0.03
N GLY A 49 -3.41 1.41 1.18
CA GLY A 49 -4.49 0.50 1.53
C GLY A 49 -4.76 0.46 3.02
N ASN A 50 -5.97 0.03 3.36
CA ASN A 50 -6.39 -0.21 4.72
C ASN A 50 -7.54 -1.23 4.75
N HIS A 51 -8.19 -1.37 5.90
CA HIS A 51 -9.31 -2.29 6.13
C HIS A 51 -10.66 -1.82 5.56
N ASP A 52 -10.72 -0.69 4.89
CA ASP A 52 -11.96 -0.09 4.35
C ASP A 52 -12.00 -0.05 2.82
N VAL A 53 -10.89 -0.33 2.15
CA VAL A 53 -10.77 -0.30 0.69
C VAL A 53 -10.25 -1.62 0.12
N PRO A 54 -10.53 -1.93 -1.15
CA PRO A 54 -9.97 -3.10 -1.81
C PRO A 54 -8.44 -3.15 -1.71
N ARG A 55 -7.88 -4.35 -1.52
CA ARG A 55 -6.42 -4.54 -1.42
C ARG A 55 -5.70 -3.98 -2.63
N SER A 56 -4.61 -3.29 -2.35
CA SER A 56 -3.86 -2.47 -3.30
C SER A 56 -3.37 -3.24 -4.53
N ILE A 57 -2.96 -4.50 -4.38
CA ILE A 57 -2.53 -5.35 -5.50
C ILE A 57 -3.66 -5.59 -6.52
N GLY A 58 -4.90 -5.68 -6.08
CA GLY A 58 -6.06 -5.81 -6.97
C GLY A 58 -6.27 -4.57 -7.83
N ARG A 59 -5.97 -3.38 -7.29
CA ARG A 59 -6.13 -2.10 -7.98
C ARG A 59 -5.07 -1.86 -9.07
N VAL A 60 -3.98 -2.62 -9.05
CA VAL A 60 -3.00 -2.69 -10.17
C VAL A 60 -3.16 -3.96 -10.99
N HIS A 61 -4.36 -4.56 -10.98
CA HIS A 61 -4.72 -5.77 -11.74
C HIS A 61 -3.80 -6.98 -11.45
N GLY A 62 -3.32 -7.10 -10.22
CA GLY A 62 -2.46 -8.19 -9.78
C GLY A 62 -0.99 -8.10 -10.21
N SER A 63 -0.59 -7.03 -10.90
CA SER A 63 0.79 -6.85 -11.38
C SER A 63 1.74 -6.60 -10.21
N ILE A 64 2.65 -7.54 -10.01
CA ILE A 64 3.71 -7.44 -8.98
C ILE A 64 4.68 -6.30 -9.32
N GLU A 65 5.01 -6.10 -10.59
CA GLU A 65 5.92 -5.06 -11.05
C GLU A 65 5.35 -3.67 -10.74
N LYS A 66 4.08 -3.43 -11.08
CA LYS A 66 3.40 -2.17 -10.74
C LYS A 66 3.34 -1.96 -9.23
N TRP A 67 3.08 -3.02 -8.48
CA TRP A 67 3.05 -2.93 -7.02
C TRP A 67 4.43 -2.64 -6.43
N LYS A 68 5.51 -3.21 -6.99
CA LYS A 68 6.90 -2.85 -6.60
C LYS A 68 7.20 -1.36 -6.82
N VAL A 69 6.71 -0.75 -7.90
CA VAL A 69 6.85 0.70 -8.14
C VAL A 69 6.14 1.51 -7.06
N LEU A 70 4.91 1.12 -6.68
CA LEU A 70 4.17 1.78 -5.60
C LEU A 70 4.83 1.60 -4.23
N ALA A 71 5.31 0.40 -3.93
CA ALA A 71 6.08 0.15 -2.71
C ALA A 71 7.37 0.99 -2.67
N MET A 72 8.09 1.08 -3.79
CA MET A 72 9.26 1.94 -3.91
C MET A 72 8.91 3.41 -3.65
N LEU A 73 7.81 3.91 -4.21
CA LEU A 73 7.31 5.25 -3.91
C LEU A 73 7.03 5.41 -2.41
N GLN A 74 6.27 4.49 -1.83
CA GLN A 74 5.86 4.54 -0.43
C GLN A 74 7.03 4.61 0.53
N PHE A 75 8.07 3.81 0.28
CA PHE A 75 9.22 3.71 1.18
C PHE A 75 10.38 4.66 0.82
N SER A 76 10.35 5.34 -0.32
CA SER A 76 11.35 6.34 -0.68
C SER A 76 10.87 7.79 -0.52
N ALA A 77 9.57 8.04 -0.57
CA ALA A 77 9.00 9.37 -0.35
C ALA A 77 9.26 9.89 1.07
N ARG A 78 9.19 11.22 1.25
CA ARG A 78 9.23 11.84 2.57
C ARG A 78 7.96 11.49 3.34
N GLY A 79 8.11 11.17 4.61
CA GLY A 79 7.00 10.86 5.52
C GLY A 79 7.07 9.46 6.10
N VAL A 80 5.98 9.07 6.74
CA VAL A 80 5.81 7.77 7.40
C VAL A 80 5.04 6.83 6.45
N PRO A 81 5.68 5.79 5.92
CA PRO A 81 4.99 4.78 5.12
C PRO A 81 4.11 3.93 6.03
N VAL A 82 2.86 3.73 5.63
CA VAL A 82 1.89 2.88 6.33
C VAL A 82 1.48 1.75 5.40
N SER A 83 1.98 0.55 5.68
CA SER A 83 1.63 -0.65 4.92
C SER A 83 0.51 -1.42 5.62
N TYR A 84 -0.52 -1.78 4.87
CA TYR A 84 -1.56 -2.66 5.35
C TYR A 84 -1.09 -4.12 5.27
N TYR A 85 -1.37 -4.93 6.30
CA TYR A 85 -0.87 -6.31 6.35
C TYR A 85 -1.22 -7.10 5.08
N GLY A 86 -0.27 -7.88 4.60
CA GLY A 86 -0.36 -8.68 3.39
C GLY A 86 -0.02 -7.93 2.09
N GLU A 87 0.22 -6.61 2.14
CA GLU A 87 0.73 -5.87 0.99
C GLU A 87 2.13 -6.36 0.60
N GLU A 88 2.94 -6.69 1.59
CA GLU A 88 4.32 -7.19 1.43
C GLU A 88 4.43 -8.56 0.75
N ILE A 89 3.33 -9.31 0.73
CA ILE A 89 3.23 -10.60 -0.01
C ILE A 89 2.23 -10.53 -1.17
N GLY A 90 1.63 -9.37 -1.41
CA GLY A 90 0.68 -9.15 -2.48
C GLY A 90 -0.65 -9.88 -2.28
N MET A 91 -1.16 -10.00 -1.05
CA MET A 91 -2.47 -10.59 -0.78
C MET A 91 -3.57 -9.89 -1.57
N THR A 92 -4.45 -10.68 -2.18
CA THR A 92 -5.66 -10.20 -2.88
C THR A 92 -6.86 -10.12 -1.95
N ASN A 93 -7.92 -9.46 -2.42
CA ASN A 93 -9.21 -9.56 -1.76
C ASN A 93 -9.69 -11.01 -1.67
N GLY A 94 -10.43 -11.33 -0.62
CA GLY A 94 -11.23 -12.52 -0.53
C GLY A 94 -12.44 -12.50 -1.47
N ASP A 95 -13.37 -13.40 -1.20
CA ASP A 95 -14.68 -13.48 -1.86
C ASP A 95 -15.71 -13.93 -0.81
N VAL A 96 -15.91 -13.06 0.14
CA VAL A 96 -16.86 -13.32 1.23
C VAL A 96 -18.27 -13.23 0.67
N ALA A 97 -19.06 -14.28 0.88
CA ALA A 97 -20.47 -14.24 0.50
C ALA A 97 -21.19 -13.15 1.33
N VAL A 98 -22.02 -12.35 0.68
CA VAL A 98 -22.76 -11.28 1.38
C VAL A 98 -23.58 -11.80 2.56
N ALA A 99 -24.10 -13.04 2.44
CA ALA A 99 -24.84 -13.70 3.51
C ALA A 99 -23.97 -14.05 4.74
N ASP A 100 -22.68 -14.29 4.54
CA ASP A 100 -21.72 -14.67 5.58
C ASP A 100 -20.92 -13.47 6.10
N ALA A 101 -21.05 -12.31 5.43
CA ALA A 101 -20.30 -11.11 5.78
C ALA A 101 -20.75 -10.54 7.12
N GLN A 102 -19.77 -10.15 7.93
CA GLN A 102 -19.97 -9.50 9.24
C GLN A 102 -20.05 -7.97 9.09
N ASP A 103 -19.56 -7.44 7.97
CA ASP A 103 -19.56 -6.00 7.70
C ASP A 103 -20.98 -5.45 7.56
N PRO A 104 -21.37 -4.41 8.33
CA PRO A 104 -22.68 -3.75 8.18
C PRO A 104 -22.97 -3.25 6.76
N ILE A 105 -21.95 -2.85 5.99
CA ILE A 105 -22.10 -2.42 4.60
C ILE A 105 -22.66 -3.57 3.73
N ALA A 106 -22.20 -4.79 3.96
CA ALA A 106 -22.73 -5.97 3.26
C ALA A 106 -24.22 -6.17 3.52
N GLN A 107 -24.64 -5.99 4.76
CA GLN A 107 -26.06 -6.13 5.14
C GLN A 107 -26.94 -5.07 4.48
N ALA A 108 -26.44 -3.84 4.33
CA ALA A 108 -27.14 -2.77 3.61
C ALA A 108 -27.27 -3.07 2.10
N ASN A 109 -26.30 -3.78 1.54
CA ASN A 109 -26.18 -4.08 0.11
C ASN A 109 -26.60 -5.51 -0.26
N LYS A 110 -27.22 -6.27 0.65
CA LYS A 110 -27.54 -7.69 0.48
C LYS A 110 -28.43 -8.03 -0.72
N LEU A 111 -29.16 -7.06 -1.24
CA LEU A 111 -30.02 -7.24 -2.42
C LEU A 111 -29.29 -7.00 -3.75
N ILE A 112 -28.06 -6.51 -3.72
CA ILE A 112 -27.27 -6.27 -4.93
C ILE A 112 -26.58 -7.59 -5.33
N PRO A 113 -26.87 -8.17 -6.49
CA PRO A 113 -26.16 -9.35 -6.97
C PRO A 113 -24.67 -9.07 -7.16
N LYS A 114 -23.79 -9.97 -6.73
CA LYS A 114 -22.33 -9.80 -6.80
C LYS A 114 -21.84 -9.45 -8.23
N PHE A 115 -22.42 -10.10 -9.26
CA PHE A 115 -22.03 -9.83 -10.64
C PHE A 115 -22.34 -8.38 -11.06
N LEU A 116 -23.46 -7.84 -10.59
CA LEU A 116 -23.85 -6.46 -10.87
C LEU A 116 -22.96 -5.47 -10.11
N ALA A 117 -22.65 -5.76 -8.86
CA ALA A 117 -21.72 -4.96 -8.08
C ALA A 117 -20.34 -4.93 -8.73
N HIS A 118 -19.85 -6.08 -9.21
CA HIS A 118 -18.58 -6.17 -9.92
C HIS A 118 -18.59 -5.35 -11.22
N LEU A 119 -19.68 -5.43 -11.99
CA LEU A 119 -19.85 -4.63 -13.22
C LEU A 119 -19.86 -3.13 -12.94
N LEU A 120 -20.47 -2.71 -11.83
CA LEU A 120 -20.58 -1.31 -11.42
C LEU A 120 -19.38 -0.81 -10.60
N GLY A 121 -18.38 -1.67 -10.33
CA GLY A 121 -17.23 -1.32 -9.49
C GLY A 121 -17.60 -1.09 -8.01
N VAL A 122 -18.73 -1.62 -7.54
CA VAL A 122 -19.20 -1.46 -6.16
C VAL A 122 -18.53 -2.48 -5.25
N PHE A 123 -17.88 -2.01 -4.21
CA PHE A 123 -17.28 -2.84 -3.15
C PHE A 123 -18.35 -3.19 -2.11
N LEU A 124 -18.85 -4.44 -2.15
CA LEU A 124 -20.00 -4.87 -1.36
C LEU A 124 -19.71 -5.10 0.11
N THR A 125 -18.49 -5.50 0.45
CA THR A 125 -18.10 -5.82 1.83
C THR A 125 -16.63 -5.58 2.05
N ARG A 126 -16.31 -4.94 3.16
CA ARG A 126 -14.91 -4.75 3.60
C ARG A 126 -14.29 -6.06 4.11
N ASP A 127 -15.07 -7.08 4.39
CA ASP A 127 -14.56 -8.38 4.81
C ASP A 127 -13.67 -9.02 3.74
N ASP A 128 -13.87 -8.69 2.46
CA ASP A 128 -13.00 -9.13 1.37
C ASP A 128 -11.56 -8.65 1.54
N CYS A 129 -11.31 -7.46 2.09
CA CYS A 129 -9.96 -6.97 2.36
C CYS A 129 -9.45 -7.31 3.77
N ARG A 130 -10.29 -7.92 4.63
CA ARG A 130 -9.98 -8.27 6.03
C ARG A 130 -9.72 -9.76 6.24
N THR A 131 -9.44 -10.49 5.17
CA THR A 131 -9.14 -11.93 5.24
C THR A 131 -7.88 -12.20 6.07
N PRO A 132 -7.79 -13.34 6.77
CA PRO A 132 -6.64 -13.70 7.58
C PRO A 132 -5.32 -13.62 6.81
N MET A 133 -4.23 -13.25 7.52
CA MET A 133 -2.88 -13.26 6.96
C MET A 133 -2.46 -14.66 6.52
N GLN A 134 -1.79 -14.74 5.38
CA GLN A 134 -1.36 -16.01 4.78
C GLN A 134 0.10 -16.28 5.14
N TRP A 135 0.33 -17.03 6.24
CA TRP A 135 1.68 -17.33 6.72
C TRP A 135 2.34 -18.48 5.96
N ASP A 136 1.61 -19.58 5.75
CA ASP A 136 2.13 -20.79 5.10
C ASP A 136 1.03 -21.58 4.39
N SER A 137 1.33 -22.80 3.92
CA SER A 137 0.40 -23.71 3.25
C SER A 137 -0.34 -24.67 4.20
N SER A 138 -0.19 -24.54 5.51
CA SER A 138 -0.91 -25.36 6.49
C SER A 138 -2.39 -24.96 6.58
N PRO A 139 -3.24 -25.73 7.29
CA PRO A 139 -4.64 -25.39 7.49
C PRO A 139 -4.81 -23.95 8.00
N ASN A 140 -5.81 -23.25 7.45
CA ASN A 140 -6.05 -21.82 7.70
C ASN A 140 -4.82 -20.92 7.40
N HIS A 141 -3.93 -21.36 6.50
CA HIS A 141 -2.69 -20.67 6.14
C HIS A 141 -1.82 -20.31 7.34
N GLY A 142 -1.77 -21.18 8.35
CA GLY A 142 -0.98 -20.93 9.57
C GLY A 142 -1.50 -19.78 10.44
N PHE A 143 -2.64 -19.18 10.10
CA PHE A 143 -3.20 -18.07 10.86
C PHE A 143 -3.81 -18.52 12.20
N SER A 144 -4.49 -19.66 12.21
CA SER A 144 -5.21 -20.16 13.39
C SER A 144 -5.37 -21.68 13.33
N THR A 145 -5.36 -22.33 14.50
CA THR A 145 -5.72 -23.73 14.65
C THR A 145 -7.24 -23.99 14.61
N SER A 146 -8.02 -22.94 14.78
CA SER A 146 -9.49 -22.96 14.68
C SER A 146 -9.95 -22.24 13.42
N LYS A 147 -11.20 -22.50 12.99
CA LYS A 147 -11.78 -21.79 11.84
C LYS A 147 -11.79 -20.28 12.10
N PRO A 148 -11.14 -19.47 11.25
CA PRO A 148 -11.21 -18.02 11.36
C PRO A 148 -12.64 -17.51 11.17
N TRP A 149 -12.99 -16.39 11.79
CA TRP A 149 -14.32 -15.79 11.63
C TRP A 149 -14.54 -15.27 10.20
N ASN A 150 -13.47 -14.80 9.54
CA ASN A 150 -13.47 -14.41 8.15
C ASN A 150 -12.75 -15.49 7.31
N PRO A 151 -13.26 -15.87 6.14
CA PRO A 151 -12.66 -16.93 5.34
C PRO A 151 -11.25 -16.54 4.84
N ILE A 152 -10.46 -17.57 4.57
CA ILE A 152 -9.12 -17.41 3.99
C ILE A 152 -9.23 -16.78 2.58
N GLY A 153 -8.28 -15.93 2.24
CA GLY A 153 -8.19 -15.29 0.91
C GLY A 153 -7.95 -16.30 -0.22
N LYS A 154 -8.14 -15.84 -1.46
CA LYS A 154 -8.09 -16.67 -2.67
C LYS A 154 -6.71 -16.86 -3.31
N SER A 155 -5.64 -16.37 -2.71
CA SER A 155 -4.28 -16.45 -3.26
C SER A 155 -3.38 -17.33 -2.41
N PRO A 156 -3.60 -18.67 -2.40
CA PRO A 156 -2.84 -19.58 -1.54
C PRO A 156 -1.34 -19.61 -1.87
N GLU A 157 -0.97 -19.22 -3.07
CA GLU A 157 0.43 -19.08 -3.51
C GLU A 157 1.13 -17.87 -2.88
N ARG A 158 0.37 -16.91 -2.34
CA ARG A 158 0.90 -15.67 -1.76
C ARG A 158 1.01 -15.81 -0.25
N THR A 159 1.94 -16.64 0.20
CA THR A 159 2.22 -16.87 1.61
C THR A 159 3.60 -16.34 1.99
N VAL A 160 3.80 -16.02 3.26
CA VAL A 160 5.10 -15.60 3.79
C VAL A 160 6.14 -16.70 3.56
N ALA A 161 5.86 -17.94 3.99
CA ALA A 161 6.80 -19.06 3.88
C ALA A 161 7.17 -19.39 2.43
N GLY A 162 6.23 -19.25 1.48
CA GLY A 162 6.48 -19.45 0.06
C GLY A 162 7.41 -18.39 -0.52
N GLN A 163 7.22 -17.14 -0.12
CA GLN A 163 8.01 -16.02 -0.63
C GLN A 163 9.34 -15.81 0.08
N GLU A 164 9.48 -16.30 1.29
CA GLU A 164 10.69 -16.12 2.10
C GLU A 164 11.94 -16.78 1.50
N ARG A 165 11.74 -17.85 0.70
CA ARG A 165 12.80 -18.62 0.04
C ARG A 165 13.09 -18.14 -1.39
N ASP A 166 12.30 -17.23 -1.91
CA ASP A 166 12.45 -16.67 -3.26
C ASP A 166 13.08 -15.28 -3.18
N GLU A 167 14.30 -15.14 -3.69
CA GLU A 167 15.03 -13.87 -3.71
C GLU A 167 14.42 -12.80 -4.63
N HIS A 168 13.54 -13.19 -5.55
CA HIS A 168 12.81 -12.32 -6.47
C HIS A 168 11.39 -12.01 -6.00
N SER A 169 10.96 -12.61 -4.88
CA SER A 169 9.62 -12.41 -4.34
C SER A 169 9.35 -10.96 -3.93
N LEU A 170 8.07 -10.64 -3.81
CA LEU A 170 7.65 -9.33 -3.32
C LEU A 170 8.08 -9.12 -1.86
N LEU A 171 8.00 -10.13 -1.01
CA LEU A 171 8.45 -10.08 0.38
C LEU A 171 9.94 -9.75 0.47
N THR A 172 10.77 -10.43 -0.32
CA THR A 172 12.21 -10.16 -0.36
C THR A 172 12.51 -8.76 -0.90
N PHE A 173 11.74 -8.29 -1.89
CA PHE A 173 11.81 -6.92 -2.37
C PHE A 173 11.51 -5.90 -1.25
N TYR A 174 10.43 -6.09 -0.47
CA TYR A 174 10.10 -5.24 0.68
C TYR A 174 11.23 -5.23 1.72
N ARG A 175 11.79 -6.39 2.07
CA ARG A 175 12.93 -6.48 3.01
C ARG A 175 14.14 -5.67 2.52
N LYS A 176 14.50 -5.81 1.23
CA LYS A 176 15.60 -5.05 0.63
C LYS A 176 15.31 -3.54 0.66
N LEU A 177 14.10 -3.14 0.29
CA LEU A 177 13.69 -1.74 0.27
C LEU A 177 13.70 -1.09 1.66
N LEU A 178 13.23 -1.80 2.68
CA LEU A 178 13.29 -1.35 4.07
C LEU A 178 14.73 -1.25 4.58
N ALA A 179 15.58 -2.20 4.21
CA ALA A 179 17.01 -2.15 4.57
C ALA A 179 17.69 -0.94 3.94
N VAL A 180 17.45 -0.66 2.65
CA VAL A 180 17.95 0.54 1.97
C VAL A 180 17.44 1.81 2.65
N ARG A 181 16.12 1.92 2.93
CA ARG A 181 15.58 3.08 3.63
C ARG A 181 16.25 3.29 4.99
N LYS A 182 16.45 2.22 5.76
CA LYS A 182 17.06 2.29 7.09
C LYS A 182 18.54 2.69 7.05
N SER A 183 19.27 2.28 6.02
CA SER A 183 20.72 2.56 5.89
C SER A 183 21.05 3.95 5.34
N HIS A 184 20.06 4.70 4.81
CA HIS A 184 20.26 5.98 4.18
C HIS A 184 19.47 7.08 4.90
N ALA A 185 20.18 8.00 5.57
CA ALA A 185 19.56 9.11 6.31
C ALA A 185 18.68 9.98 5.38
N ALA A 186 19.12 10.19 4.15
CA ALA A 186 18.34 10.91 3.14
C ALA A 186 16.95 10.28 2.91
N LEU A 187 16.81 8.95 2.93
CA LEU A 187 15.54 8.28 2.68
C LEU A 187 14.59 8.28 3.88
N HIS A 188 15.10 8.19 5.11
CA HIS A 188 14.21 8.16 6.28
C HIS A 188 13.97 9.52 6.93
N SER A 189 14.94 10.46 6.88
CA SER A 189 14.86 11.77 7.54
C SER A 189 15.00 12.96 6.62
N GLY A 190 15.41 12.77 5.35
CA GLY A 190 15.64 13.85 4.42
C GLY A 190 14.37 14.55 3.93
N LEU A 191 14.54 15.79 3.43
CA LEU A 191 13.50 16.50 2.69
C LEU A 191 13.34 15.94 1.28
N ALA A 192 12.22 16.21 0.63
CA ALA A 192 12.01 15.88 -0.77
C ALA A 192 12.20 17.14 -1.61
N GLU A 193 13.04 17.03 -2.64
CA GLU A 193 13.39 18.14 -3.55
C GLU A 193 13.24 17.68 -5.00
N GLU A 194 13.21 18.64 -5.92
CA GLU A 194 13.23 18.39 -7.37
C GLU A 194 12.15 17.40 -7.87
N ILE A 195 10.95 17.45 -7.28
CA ILE A 195 9.83 16.57 -7.67
C ILE A 195 9.39 16.93 -9.10
N LYS A 196 9.63 16.02 -10.05
CA LYS A 196 9.43 16.22 -11.50
C LYS A 196 8.77 15.01 -12.14
N THR A 197 8.09 15.28 -13.26
CA THR A 197 7.60 14.22 -14.16
C THR A 197 8.16 14.43 -15.56
N THR A 198 8.59 13.35 -16.20
CA THR A 198 8.99 13.31 -17.60
C THR A 198 8.30 12.14 -18.27
N GLY A 199 7.24 12.41 -19.02
CA GLY A 199 6.35 11.37 -19.52
C GLY A 199 5.75 10.55 -18.37
N SER A 200 5.98 9.26 -18.37
CA SER A 200 5.50 8.34 -17.32
C SER A 200 6.50 8.17 -16.16
N ILE A 201 7.58 8.91 -16.12
CA ILE A 201 8.59 8.81 -15.07
C ILE A 201 8.35 9.91 -14.04
N LEU A 202 8.20 9.52 -12.77
CA LEU A 202 8.28 10.40 -11.61
C LEU A 202 9.71 10.35 -11.07
N SER A 203 10.31 11.50 -10.84
CA SER A 203 11.61 11.59 -10.17
C SER A 203 11.58 12.62 -9.05
N PHE A 204 12.35 12.38 -8.01
CA PHE A 204 12.59 13.31 -6.91
C PHE A 204 13.89 12.98 -6.20
N ASP A 205 14.45 13.98 -5.52
CA ASP A 205 15.62 13.83 -4.67
C ASP A 205 15.20 13.79 -3.20
N ARG A 206 15.88 12.98 -2.41
CA ARG A 206 15.83 12.99 -0.95
C ARG A 206 17.17 13.48 -0.43
N VAL A 207 17.15 14.52 0.40
CA VAL A 207 18.37 15.21 0.84
C VAL A 207 18.40 15.32 2.37
N TYR A 208 19.51 14.87 2.97
CA TYR A 208 19.78 15.00 4.40
C TYR A 208 21.25 15.39 4.63
N GLY A 209 21.50 16.63 4.98
CA GLY A 209 22.87 17.17 5.09
C GLY A 209 23.62 17.08 3.76
N LYS A 210 24.67 16.26 3.70
CA LYS A 210 25.44 16.01 2.49
C LYS A 210 25.01 14.77 1.72
N GLU A 211 24.13 13.97 2.29
CA GLU A 211 23.62 12.75 1.66
C GLU A 211 22.46 13.07 0.74
N LYS A 212 22.51 12.53 -0.48
CA LYS A 212 21.47 12.67 -1.48
C LYS A 212 21.14 11.32 -2.09
N ALA A 213 19.84 11.00 -2.18
CA ALA A 213 19.31 9.84 -2.88
C ALA A 213 18.34 10.32 -3.96
N SER A 214 18.62 9.99 -5.23
CA SER A 214 17.72 10.30 -6.35
C SER A 214 16.85 9.09 -6.66
N VAL A 215 15.53 9.30 -6.71
CA VAL A 215 14.52 8.27 -6.94
C VAL A 215 13.90 8.46 -8.31
N TYR A 216 13.82 7.39 -9.09
CA TYR A 216 13.19 7.35 -10.40
C TYR A 216 12.17 6.21 -10.46
N LEU A 217 10.92 6.52 -10.77
CA LEU A 217 9.80 5.57 -10.78
C LEU A 217 9.12 5.60 -12.14
N ASN A 218 9.14 4.48 -12.84
CA ASN A 218 8.52 4.34 -14.15
C ASN A 218 7.09 3.80 -14.02
N PHE A 219 6.11 4.61 -14.34
CA PHE A 219 4.67 4.27 -14.36
C PHE A 219 4.17 3.83 -15.73
N SER A 220 5.04 3.67 -16.73
CA SER A 220 4.62 3.15 -18.03
C SER A 220 4.33 1.65 -17.97
N SER A 221 3.61 1.16 -18.97
CA SER A 221 3.45 -0.29 -19.21
C SER A 221 4.62 -0.89 -20.01
N ILE A 222 5.58 -0.05 -20.40
CA ILE A 222 6.73 -0.42 -21.23
C ILE A 222 7.99 -0.26 -20.37
N SER A 223 8.93 -1.20 -20.47
CA SER A 223 10.26 -1.06 -19.86
C SER A 223 10.95 0.20 -20.44
N ALA A 224 11.52 0.99 -19.56
CA ALA A 224 12.31 2.15 -19.97
C ALA A 224 13.68 1.73 -20.50
#